data_2e10839301ee68aa7560e95143d3a279
#
_entry.id   2e10839301ee68aa7560e95143d3a279
#
_cell.length_a   1.000
_cell.length_b   1.000
_cell.length_c   1.000
_cell.angle_alpha   90.00
_cell.angle_beta   90.00
_cell.angle_gamma   90.00
#
_symmetry.space_group_name_H-M   'P 1'
#
loop_
_entity.id
_entity.type
_entity.pdbx_description
1 polymer ?
#
loop_
_entity_poly.entity_id
_entity_poly.type
_entity_poly.pdbx_seq_one_letter_code
_entity_poly.pdbx_strand_id
1 'polypeptide(L)'
;MDPYSVLGVSRSASDGEIKKAYRQKAKALHPDQHPGDTAKAEAFKKVSSAYEILGDKAKRGQFDRGEIDAEGHPRGFRGGASGPMGGAQGDPFEDILSGIFGGGSRARRGPGPRKGRDVRYRVEVDFVDSIMGARRRMKMSDGHALDINIPPGVETAQTLRLKSQGQASPYGGPPGDALVEVTVKPHKVWTRDGDDVRMAVPISLDTAVLGGTVSVETPAGVLNLKVPEGSNTGAVLRLRGKGVQRSAKAGHLYARIEIVLDDPKAENLRDFAAELRQRENDK
;
A
#
# COMPACT_ATOMS: atom_id res chain seq x y z
N MET A 1 -3.49 41.81 6.63
CA MET A 1 -2.85 41.93 5.27
C MET A 1 -3.78 41.23 4.28
N ASP A 2 -4.05 41.77 3.09
CA ASP A 2 -5.03 41.15 2.15
C ASP A 2 -4.50 39.83 1.62
N PRO A 3 -5.24 38.71 1.79
CA PRO A 3 -4.84 37.38 1.33
C PRO A 3 -4.54 37.29 -0.18
N TYR A 4 -5.28 38.04 -1.00
CA TYR A 4 -5.02 38.08 -2.43
C TYR A 4 -3.67 38.73 -2.77
N SER A 5 -3.30 39.78 -2.06
CA SER A 5 -1.98 40.41 -2.22
C SER A 5 -0.85 39.55 -1.71
N VAL A 6 -1.07 38.78 -0.63
CA VAL A 6 -0.08 37.82 -0.10
C VAL A 6 0.21 36.70 -1.11
N LEU A 7 -0.81 36.15 -1.76
CA LEU A 7 -0.63 35.17 -2.83
C LEU A 7 -0.17 35.81 -4.17
N GLY A 8 -0.34 37.13 -4.34
CA GLY A 8 -0.01 37.86 -5.59
C GLY A 8 -0.97 37.53 -6.72
N VAL A 9 -2.26 37.39 -6.40
CA VAL A 9 -3.32 37.09 -7.35
C VAL A 9 -4.40 38.20 -7.33
N SER A 10 -5.16 38.31 -8.40
CA SER A 10 -6.30 39.23 -8.47
C SER A 10 -7.44 38.72 -7.58
N ARG A 11 -8.29 39.66 -7.08
CA ARG A 11 -9.54 39.29 -6.40
C ARG A 11 -10.51 38.50 -7.30
N SER A 12 -10.39 38.63 -8.62
CA SER A 12 -11.14 37.88 -9.61
C SER A 12 -10.49 36.52 -10.00
N ALA A 13 -9.35 36.14 -9.36
CA ALA A 13 -8.64 34.94 -9.69
C ALA A 13 -9.50 33.69 -9.47
N SER A 14 -9.39 32.75 -10.39
CA SER A 14 -10.03 31.41 -10.28
C SER A 14 -9.39 30.56 -9.18
N ASP A 15 -10.10 29.56 -8.70
CA ASP A 15 -9.60 28.61 -7.69
C ASP A 15 -8.31 27.90 -8.16
N GLY A 16 -8.20 27.68 -9.48
CA GLY A 16 -7.01 27.09 -10.10
C GLY A 16 -5.78 28.01 -10.03
N GLU A 17 -5.97 29.31 -10.26
CA GLU A 17 -4.90 30.31 -10.18
C GLU A 17 -4.44 30.52 -8.74
N ILE A 18 -5.36 30.58 -7.79
CA ILE A 18 -5.07 30.66 -6.36
C ILE A 18 -4.23 29.46 -5.91
N LYS A 19 -4.63 28.24 -6.29
CA LYS A 19 -3.90 26.99 -5.98
C LYS A 19 -2.53 26.94 -6.61
N LYS A 20 -2.39 27.45 -7.86
CA LYS A 20 -1.10 27.51 -8.56
C LYS A 20 -0.16 28.50 -7.88
N ALA A 21 -0.63 29.71 -7.54
CA ALA A 21 0.15 30.74 -6.86
C ALA A 21 0.62 30.27 -5.48
N TYR A 22 -0.25 29.63 -4.72
CA TYR A 22 0.12 29.00 -3.44
C TYR A 22 1.24 28.00 -3.59
N ARG A 23 1.11 27.02 -4.51
CA ARG A 23 2.13 25.98 -4.72
C ARG A 23 3.49 26.57 -5.09
N GLN A 24 3.53 27.60 -5.93
CA GLN A 24 4.78 28.25 -6.32
C GLN A 24 5.46 28.94 -5.12
N LYS A 25 4.70 29.71 -4.34
CA LYS A 25 5.24 30.42 -3.17
C LYS A 25 5.60 29.45 -2.03
N ALA A 26 4.78 28.45 -1.78
CA ALA A 26 5.06 27.44 -0.75
C ALA A 26 6.34 26.64 -1.06
N LYS A 27 6.58 26.29 -2.33
CA LYS A 27 7.82 25.65 -2.76
C LYS A 27 9.04 26.55 -2.58
N ALA A 28 8.93 27.83 -2.95
CA ALA A 28 10.03 28.79 -2.85
C ALA A 28 10.38 29.19 -1.41
N LEU A 29 9.43 29.07 -0.48
CA LEU A 29 9.58 29.47 0.93
C LEU A 29 9.65 28.27 1.89
N HIS A 30 9.78 27.03 1.37
CA HIS A 30 9.72 25.83 2.18
C HIS A 30 10.85 25.79 3.22
N PRO A 31 10.56 25.51 4.50
CA PRO A 31 11.57 25.49 5.56
C PRO A 31 12.73 24.54 5.29
N ASP A 32 12.49 23.38 4.64
CA ASP A 32 13.53 22.42 4.29
C ASP A 32 14.54 22.96 3.27
N GLN A 33 14.13 23.92 2.43
CA GLN A 33 15.02 24.54 1.45
C GLN A 33 15.79 25.75 2.02
N HIS A 34 15.35 26.27 3.17
CA HIS A 34 15.93 27.44 3.82
C HIS A 34 16.00 27.27 5.34
N PRO A 35 16.75 26.26 5.84
CA PRO A 35 16.85 26.00 7.26
C PRO A 35 17.48 27.19 7.99
N GLY A 36 16.78 27.70 9.02
CA GLY A 36 17.25 28.83 9.84
C GLY A 36 16.90 30.23 9.32
N ASP A 37 16.27 30.36 8.17
CA ASP A 37 15.83 31.68 7.63
C ASP A 37 14.46 32.04 8.22
N THR A 38 14.48 32.81 9.31
CA THR A 38 13.27 33.25 10.03
C THR A 38 12.35 34.11 9.16
N ALA A 39 12.91 34.94 8.28
CA ALA A 39 12.12 35.80 7.39
C ALA A 39 11.32 34.98 6.36
N LYS A 40 11.91 33.93 5.79
CA LYS A 40 11.22 33.02 4.89
C LYS A 40 10.20 32.15 5.60
N ALA A 41 10.48 31.74 6.83
CA ALA A 41 9.52 31.00 7.65
C ALA A 41 8.28 31.84 7.98
N GLU A 42 8.43 33.12 8.29
CA GLU A 42 7.31 34.04 8.48
C GLU A 42 6.53 34.28 7.18
N ALA A 43 7.24 34.43 6.05
CA ALA A 43 6.60 34.58 4.74
C ALA A 43 5.81 33.33 4.37
N PHE A 44 6.33 32.14 4.66
CA PHE A 44 5.62 30.86 4.47
C PHE A 44 4.35 30.78 5.30
N LYS A 45 4.38 31.20 6.58
CA LYS A 45 3.19 31.26 7.45
C LYS A 45 2.12 32.17 6.84
N LYS A 46 2.50 33.36 6.38
CA LYS A 46 1.56 34.30 5.75
C LYS A 46 0.92 33.74 4.48
N VAL A 47 1.71 33.07 3.64
CA VAL A 47 1.23 32.43 2.40
C VAL A 47 0.28 31.27 2.73
N SER A 48 0.56 30.50 3.77
CA SER A 48 -0.31 29.38 4.21
C SER A 48 -1.64 29.89 4.77
N SER A 49 -1.61 30.93 5.62
CA SER A 49 -2.85 31.54 6.15
C SER A 49 -3.70 32.16 5.02
N ALA A 50 -3.07 32.82 4.05
CA ALA A 50 -3.79 33.38 2.91
C ALA A 50 -4.49 32.28 2.08
N TYR A 51 -3.82 31.14 1.88
CA TYR A 51 -4.42 30.02 1.15
C TYR A 51 -5.52 29.31 1.95
N GLU A 52 -5.43 29.29 3.27
CA GLU A 52 -6.51 28.74 4.12
C GLU A 52 -7.82 29.47 3.92
N ILE A 53 -7.78 30.78 3.69
CA ILE A 53 -8.97 31.61 3.43
C ILE A 53 -9.42 31.46 1.96
N LEU A 54 -8.50 31.62 1.01
CA LEU A 54 -8.83 31.69 -0.41
C LEU A 54 -9.01 30.33 -1.09
N GLY A 55 -8.47 29.27 -0.49
CA GLY A 55 -8.56 27.91 -1.00
C GLY A 55 -9.90 27.22 -0.70
N ASP A 56 -10.66 27.72 0.25
CA ASP A 56 -12.01 27.28 0.60
C ASP A 56 -13.04 28.29 0.08
N LYS A 57 -13.98 27.83 -0.76
CA LYS A 57 -15.01 28.70 -1.37
C LYS A 57 -15.89 29.41 -0.33
N ALA A 58 -16.20 28.74 0.79
CA ALA A 58 -17.04 29.33 1.82
C ALA A 58 -16.29 30.42 2.57
N LYS A 59 -15.04 30.16 2.99
CA LYS A 59 -14.19 31.16 3.67
C LYS A 59 -13.86 32.34 2.76
N ARG A 60 -13.54 32.07 1.48
CA ARG A 60 -13.32 33.13 0.49
C ARG A 60 -14.53 34.03 0.36
N GLY A 61 -15.74 33.44 0.24
CA GLY A 61 -16.98 34.22 0.18
C GLY A 61 -17.24 35.03 1.44
N GLN A 62 -16.93 34.50 2.63
CA GLN A 62 -17.04 35.23 3.89
C GLN A 62 -16.05 36.41 3.96
N PHE A 63 -14.81 36.20 3.49
CA PHE A 63 -13.80 37.24 3.44
C PHE A 63 -14.19 38.35 2.44
N ASP A 64 -14.66 38.00 1.26
CA ASP A 64 -15.09 38.94 0.24
C ASP A 64 -16.31 39.79 0.67
N ARG A 65 -17.19 39.21 1.54
CA ARG A 65 -18.30 39.96 2.16
C ARG A 65 -17.89 40.72 3.41
N GLY A 66 -16.63 40.60 3.87
CA GLY A 66 -16.14 41.26 5.07
C GLY A 66 -16.60 40.65 6.40
N GLU A 67 -17.13 39.43 6.39
CA GLU A 67 -17.59 38.69 7.55
C GLU A 67 -16.44 38.16 8.42
N ILE A 68 -15.30 37.89 7.78
CA ILE A 68 -14.05 37.47 8.42
C ILE A 68 -12.90 38.41 8.04
N ASP A 69 -11.88 38.49 8.90
CA ASP A 69 -10.65 39.21 8.65
C ASP A 69 -9.63 38.40 7.84
N ALA A 70 -8.42 38.94 7.62
CA ALA A 70 -7.34 38.28 6.89
C ALA A 70 -6.69 37.11 7.66
N GLU A 71 -7.03 36.95 8.89
CA GLU A 71 -6.64 35.88 9.80
C GLU A 71 -7.75 34.82 9.97
N GLY A 72 -8.92 35.03 9.30
CA GLY A 72 -10.06 34.11 9.34
C GLY A 72 -10.97 34.28 10.55
N HIS A 73 -10.80 35.33 11.35
CA HIS A 73 -11.62 35.60 12.51
C HIS A 73 -12.90 36.37 12.11
N PRO A 74 -14.07 36.06 12.71
CA PRO A 74 -15.30 36.79 12.46
C PRO A 74 -15.15 38.27 12.85
N ARG A 75 -15.42 39.19 11.92
CA ARG A 75 -15.57 40.60 12.23
C ARG A 75 -16.94 40.83 12.89
N GLY A 76 -16.98 40.62 14.23
CA GLY A 76 -18.18 40.81 14.98
C GLY A 76 -18.69 42.25 14.89
N PHE A 77 -19.99 42.39 14.71
CA PHE A 77 -20.74 43.62 14.85
C PHE A 77 -20.38 44.29 16.19
N ARG A 78 -19.78 45.41 16.16
CA ARG A 78 -19.40 46.23 17.32
C ARG A 78 -20.65 46.84 17.89
N GLY A 79 -21.31 46.17 18.81
CA GLY A 79 -22.47 46.60 19.57
C GLY A 79 -22.39 46.12 21.01
N GLY A 80 -21.82 46.97 21.87
CA GLY A 80 -22.12 47.13 23.29
C GLY A 80 -22.01 45.96 24.23
N ALA A 81 -21.00 45.93 25.08
CA ALA A 81 -21.07 45.98 26.55
C ALA A 81 -19.72 45.57 27.18
N SER A 82 -19.19 46.47 27.93
CA SER A 82 -18.04 46.37 28.82
C SER A 82 -18.27 45.40 29.97
N GLY A 83 -17.22 44.62 30.30
CA GLY A 83 -17.09 43.93 31.60
C GLY A 83 -15.62 43.48 31.78
N PRO A 84 -14.95 43.90 32.90
CA PRO A 84 -13.55 43.64 33.11
C PRO A 84 -13.34 42.34 33.88
N MET A 85 -12.25 41.66 33.66
CA MET A 85 -11.42 41.01 34.68
C MET A 85 -10.82 39.66 34.28
N GLY A 86 -9.51 39.51 34.48
CA GLY A 86 -8.89 38.29 34.92
C GLY A 86 -7.80 37.76 33.98
N GLY A 87 -6.55 38.12 34.29
CA GLY A 87 -5.34 37.63 33.60
C GLY A 87 -5.08 36.16 33.84
N ALA A 88 -4.55 35.52 32.83
CA ALA A 88 -3.71 34.35 32.95
C ALA A 88 -2.76 34.32 31.74
N GLN A 89 -1.51 34.31 32.04
CA GLN A 89 -0.36 34.28 31.16
C GLN A 89 -0.24 32.86 30.59
N GLY A 90 -0.73 32.64 29.39
CA GLY A 90 -0.54 31.45 28.57
C GLY A 90 -0.42 31.89 27.14
N ASP A 91 0.51 31.28 26.42
CA ASP A 91 0.87 31.63 25.04
C ASP A 91 -0.39 31.53 24.15
N PRO A 92 -0.84 32.66 23.52
CA PRO A 92 -2.10 32.64 22.73
C PRO A 92 -2.06 31.75 21.52
N PHE A 93 -0.90 31.19 21.18
CA PHE A 93 -0.69 30.41 19.97
C PHE A 93 -0.97 28.90 20.13
N GLU A 94 -0.74 28.33 21.33
CA GLU A 94 -1.08 26.92 21.61
C GLU A 94 -2.59 26.70 21.76
N ASP A 95 -3.28 27.68 22.33
CA ASP A 95 -4.75 27.62 22.47
C ASP A 95 -5.47 27.78 21.11
N ILE A 96 -4.90 28.54 20.17
CA ILE A 96 -5.47 28.69 18.82
C ILE A 96 -5.23 27.43 17.98
N LEU A 97 -4.05 26.83 18.12
CA LEU A 97 -3.71 25.60 17.37
C LEU A 97 -4.50 24.39 17.87
N SER A 98 -4.74 24.28 19.16
CA SER A 98 -5.60 23.25 19.76
C SER A 98 -7.10 23.51 19.49
N GLY A 99 -7.51 24.76 19.27
CA GLY A 99 -8.88 25.14 18.90
C GLY A 99 -9.20 24.91 17.43
N ILE A 100 -8.23 25.02 16.53
CA ILE A 100 -8.41 24.85 15.08
C ILE A 100 -8.23 23.39 14.66
N PHE A 101 -7.33 22.65 15.29
CA PHE A 101 -7.13 21.21 15.06
C PHE A 101 -7.88 20.30 16.04
N GLY A 102 -8.37 20.83 17.15
CA GLY A 102 -9.10 20.13 18.21
C GLY A 102 -10.56 20.56 18.33
N GLY A 103 -11.26 20.81 17.25
CA GLY A 103 -12.73 20.82 17.15
C GLY A 103 -13.54 21.59 18.18
N GLY A 104 -14.18 22.66 17.71
CA GLY A 104 -15.56 23.03 17.96
C GLY A 104 -16.09 23.06 19.39
N SER A 105 -16.43 24.29 19.83
CA SER A 105 -17.48 24.66 20.79
C SER A 105 -18.09 23.51 21.62
N ARG A 106 -17.83 23.53 22.93
CA ARG A 106 -18.59 22.81 23.96
C ARG A 106 -20.05 23.31 24.06
N ALA A 107 -20.84 23.15 23.03
CA ALA A 107 -22.25 22.87 23.20
C ALA A 107 -22.34 21.41 23.68
N ARG A 108 -23.01 21.16 24.79
CA ARG A 108 -23.38 19.82 25.30
C ARG A 108 -24.27 19.10 24.25
N ARG A 109 -23.73 18.77 23.10
CA ARG A 109 -24.24 17.68 22.28
C ARG A 109 -23.63 16.41 22.88
N GLY A 110 -24.47 15.48 23.29
CA GLY A 110 -24.08 14.16 23.68
C GLY A 110 -23.09 13.60 22.65
N PRO A 111 -22.24 12.62 22.98
CA PRO A 111 -21.22 12.11 22.09
C PRO A 111 -21.89 11.71 20.77
N GLY A 112 -21.67 12.54 19.73
CA GLY A 112 -22.19 12.25 18.39
C GLY A 112 -21.73 10.88 17.93
N PRO A 113 -22.35 10.30 16.88
CA PRO A 113 -22.04 8.98 16.41
C PRO A 113 -20.53 8.87 16.09
N ARG A 114 -19.81 8.15 16.93
CA ARG A 114 -18.37 7.91 16.78
C ARG A 114 -18.16 6.56 16.10
N LYS A 115 -17.17 6.47 15.23
CA LYS A 115 -16.76 5.20 14.60
C LYS A 115 -16.38 4.17 15.67
N GLY A 116 -16.74 2.91 15.47
CA GLY A 116 -16.29 1.78 16.27
C GLY A 116 -14.77 1.58 16.21
N ARG A 117 -14.23 0.75 17.09
CA ARG A 117 -12.79 0.47 17.14
C ARG A 117 -12.37 -0.44 16.00
N ASP A 118 -11.20 -0.17 15.43
CA ASP A 118 -10.57 -1.08 14.49
C ASP A 118 -10.07 -2.34 15.23
N VAL A 119 -10.16 -3.50 14.58
CA VAL A 119 -9.72 -4.79 15.13
C VAL A 119 -8.59 -5.34 14.27
N ARG A 120 -7.60 -5.95 14.90
CA ARG A 120 -6.48 -6.59 14.21
C ARG A 120 -6.63 -8.09 14.26
N TYR A 121 -6.45 -8.73 13.11
CA TYR A 121 -6.46 -10.19 12.94
C TYR A 121 -5.18 -10.63 12.25
N ARG A 122 -4.78 -11.88 12.48
CA ARG A 122 -3.74 -12.57 11.71
C ARG A 122 -4.36 -13.74 10.99
N VAL A 123 -4.03 -13.90 9.72
CA VAL A 123 -4.52 -15.00 8.91
C VAL A 123 -3.39 -15.65 8.14
N GLU A 124 -3.46 -16.98 8.05
CA GLU A 124 -2.56 -17.75 7.20
C GLU A 124 -3.21 -17.92 5.82
N VAL A 125 -2.44 -17.65 4.78
CA VAL A 125 -2.84 -17.75 3.39
C VAL A 125 -1.97 -18.80 2.71
N ASP A 126 -2.59 -19.69 1.95
CA ASP A 126 -1.86 -20.70 1.19
C ASP A 126 -1.06 -20.05 0.06
N PHE A 127 0.08 -20.65 -0.30
CA PHE A 127 0.98 -20.10 -1.33
C PHE A 127 0.26 -19.83 -2.64
N VAL A 128 -0.57 -20.76 -3.11
CA VAL A 128 -1.35 -20.61 -4.35
C VAL A 128 -2.28 -19.41 -4.28
N ASP A 129 -3.00 -19.24 -3.17
CA ASP A 129 -3.90 -18.09 -2.97
C ASP A 129 -3.12 -16.76 -2.97
N SER A 130 -1.87 -16.75 -2.46
CA SER A 130 -1.02 -15.55 -2.48
C SER A 130 -0.55 -15.18 -3.88
N ILE A 131 -0.40 -16.16 -4.78
CA ILE A 131 0.06 -15.97 -6.17
C ILE A 131 -1.10 -15.58 -7.08
N MET A 132 -2.22 -16.32 -6.99
CA MET A 132 -3.36 -16.19 -7.90
C MET A 132 -4.39 -15.16 -7.43
N GLY A 133 -4.40 -14.84 -6.14
CA GLY A 133 -5.49 -14.17 -5.48
C GLY A 133 -6.66 -15.11 -5.21
N ALA A 134 -7.42 -14.84 -4.16
CA ALA A 134 -8.57 -15.66 -3.79
C ALA A 134 -9.59 -14.87 -2.97
N ARG A 135 -10.83 -15.34 -2.96
CA ARG A 135 -11.82 -14.94 -1.95
C ARG A 135 -11.98 -16.07 -0.96
N ARG A 136 -11.72 -15.79 0.30
CA ARG A 136 -11.79 -16.77 1.38
C ARG A 136 -12.66 -16.26 2.51
N ARG A 137 -13.58 -17.12 2.98
CA ARG A 137 -14.29 -16.87 4.23
C ARG A 137 -13.49 -17.51 5.36
N MET A 138 -12.98 -16.68 6.25
CA MET A 138 -12.10 -17.13 7.33
C MET A 138 -12.75 -16.85 8.68
N LYS A 139 -12.67 -17.82 9.59
CA LYS A 139 -13.11 -17.66 10.97
C LYS A 139 -11.97 -17.04 11.77
N MET A 140 -12.25 -15.90 12.39
CA MET A 140 -11.29 -15.18 13.21
C MET A 140 -11.21 -15.75 14.63
N SER A 141 -10.17 -15.35 15.36
CA SER A 141 -9.92 -15.82 16.73
C SER A 141 -11.05 -15.50 17.72
N ASP A 142 -11.83 -14.46 17.44
CA ASP A 142 -13.02 -14.06 18.24
C ASP A 142 -14.32 -14.76 17.81
N GLY A 143 -14.24 -15.71 16.86
CA GLY A 143 -15.38 -16.47 16.36
C GLY A 143 -16.15 -15.83 15.20
N HIS A 144 -15.89 -14.57 14.86
CA HIS A 144 -16.49 -13.93 13.70
C HIS A 144 -15.95 -14.50 12.40
N ALA A 145 -16.80 -14.58 11.37
CA ALA A 145 -16.38 -14.96 10.02
C ALA A 145 -16.24 -13.70 9.16
N LEU A 146 -15.10 -13.54 8.51
CA LEU A 146 -14.82 -12.46 7.58
C LEU A 146 -14.63 -12.97 6.16
N ASP A 147 -15.23 -12.31 5.20
CA ASP A 147 -14.98 -12.54 3.78
C ASP A 147 -13.79 -11.69 3.34
N ILE A 148 -12.66 -12.34 3.12
CA ILE A 148 -11.39 -11.68 2.79
C ILE A 148 -11.13 -11.85 1.30
N ASN A 149 -10.95 -10.73 0.62
CA ASN A 149 -10.44 -10.72 -0.75
C ASN A 149 -8.91 -10.60 -0.69
N ILE A 150 -8.22 -11.72 -0.98
CA ILE A 150 -6.76 -11.80 -1.03
C ILE A 150 -6.33 -11.35 -2.43
N PRO A 151 -5.64 -10.21 -2.56
CA PRO A 151 -5.16 -9.77 -3.86
C PRO A 151 -4.01 -10.67 -4.34
N PRO A 152 -3.88 -10.90 -5.66
CA PRO A 152 -2.74 -11.62 -6.19
C PRO A 152 -1.43 -10.89 -5.86
N GLY A 153 -0.44 -11.65 -5.42
CA GLY A 153 0.85 -11.10 -5.03
C GLY A 153 0.90 -10.53 -3.60
N VAL A 154 -0.04 -10.92 -2.72
CA VAL A 154 0.05 -10.57 -1.31
C VAL A 154 1.31 -11.18 -0.68
N GLU A 155 1.92 -10.47 0.26
CA GLU A 155 3.16 -10.87 0.95
C GLU A 155 2.94 -11.08 2.43
N THR A 156 3.83 -11.85 3.05
CA THR A 156 3.85 -11.99 4.52
C THR A 156 4.09 -10.64 5.18
N ALA A 157 3.42 -10.39 6.30
CA ALA A 157 3.35 -9.14 7.06
C ALA A 157 2.59 -8.00 6.35
N GLN A 158 2.03 -8.23 5.16
CA GLN A 158 1.14 -7.26 4.52
C GLN A 158 -0.19 -7.18 5.28
N THR A 159 -0.68 -5.95 5.51
CA THR A 159 -1.98 -5.72 6.16
C THR A 159 -3.06 -5.39 5.15
N LEU A 160 -4.12 -6.19 5.14
CA LEU A 160 -5.33 -5.96 4.36
C LEU A 160 -6.36 -5.23 5.23
N ARG A 161 -6.87 -4.09 4.77
CA ARG A 161 -7.91 -3.33 5.45
C ARG A 161 -9.28 -3.66 4.90
N LEU A 162 -10.13 -4.22 5.75
CA LEU A 162 -11.54 -4.51 5.45
C LEU A 162 -12.41 -3.44 6.12
N LYS A 163 -12.95 -2.54 5.31
CA LYS A 163 -13.76 -1.41 5.79
C LYS A 163 -15.02 -1.90 6.49
N SER A 164 -15.34 -1.26 7.62
CA SER A 164 -16.57 -1.51 8.42
C SER A 164 -16.72 -2.96 8.91
N GLN A 165 -15.62 -3.71 9.04
CA GLN A 165 -15.58 -5.09 9.55
C GLN A 165 -14.92 -5.19 10.94
N GLY A 166 -14.72 -4.06 11.62
CA GLY A 166 -14.24 -4.00 12.99
C GLY A 166 -15.37 -4.02 14.01
N GLN A 167 -15.11 -3.54 15.23
CA GLN A 167 -16.13 -3.49 16.29
C GLN A 167 -17.26 -2.52 15.95
N ALA A 168 -18.49 -2.90 16.33
CA ALA A 168 -19.63 -2.01 16.27
C ALA A 168 -19.40 -0.79 17.16
N SER A 169 -19.93 0.36 16.74
CA SER A 169 -19.87 1.58 17.53
C SER A 169 -20.89 1.53 18.67
N PRO A 170 -20.49 1.71 19.95
CA PRO A 170 -21.42 1.85 21.06
C PRO A 170 -22.20 3.18 21.03
N TYR A 171 -21.84 4.10 20.13
CA TYR A 171 -22.45 5.44 20.03
C TYR A 171 -23.27 5.63 18.74
N GLY A 172 -23.74 4.56 18.11
CA GLY A 172 -24.57 4.62 16.89
C GLY A 172 -23.82 5.09 15.63
N GLY A 173 -22.48 5.13 15.65
CA GLY A 173 -21.65 5.41 14.47
C GLY A 173 -21.37 4.15 13.62
N PRO A 174 -20.68 4.29 12.49
CA PRO A 174 -20.28 3.14 11.67
C PRO A 174 -19.31 2.23 12.44
N PRO A 175 -19.29 0.93 12.13
CA PRO A 175 -18.28 0.00 12.67
C PRO A 175 -16.86 0.45 12.36
N GLY A 176 -15.90 -0.02 13.17
CA GLY A 176 -14.47 0.09 12.88
C GLY A 176 -14.07 -0.70 11.65
N ASP A 177 -12.78 -0.73 11.33
CA ASP A 177 -12.24 -1.55 10.24
C ASP A 177 -11.56 -2.81 10.82
N ALA A 178 -11.53 -3.89 10.04
CA ALA A 178 -10.68 -5.03 10.35
C ALA A 178 -9.34 -4.86 9.61
N LEU A 179 -8.24 -4.95 10.35
CA LEU A 179 -6.87 -4.94 9.87
C LEU A 179 -6.34 -6.35 9.92
N VAL A 180 -6.22 -7.00 8.76
CA VAL A 180 -5.84 -8.41 8.63
C VAL A 180 -4.39 -8.51 8.20
N GLU A 181 -3.51 -8.90 9.11
CA GLU A 181 -2.10 -9.19 8.83
C GLU A 181 -1.99 -10.59 8.21
N VAL A 182 -1.40 -10.66 7.03
CA VAL A 182 -1.27 -11.89 6.26
C VAL A 182 0.04 -12.59 6.59
N THR A 183 0.00 -13.91 6.75
CA THR A 183 1.17 -14.78 6.79
C THR A 183 1.03 -15.79 5.66
N VAL A 184 1.91 -15.76 4.66
CA VAL A 184 1.90 -16.74 3.57
C VAL A 184 2.62 -18.00 4.00
N LYS A 185 1.95 -19.14 3.87
CA LYS A 185 2.55 -20.46 4.16
C LYS A 185 3.61 -20.80 3.13
N PRO A 186 4.78 -21.31 3.54
CA PRO A 186 5.77 -21.81 2.60
C PRO A 186 5.21 -23.02 1.83
N HIS A 187 5.61 -23.18 0.59
CA HIS A 187 5.25 -24.35 -0.22
C HIS A 187 6.45 -25.26 -0.43
N LYS A 188 6.21 -26.58 -0.54
CA LYS A 188 7.28 -27.57 -0.65
C LYS A 188 8.02 -27.52 -2.00
N VAL A 189 7.30 -27.17 -3.05
CA VAL A 189 7.80 -27.21 -4.44
C VAL A 189 8.08 -25.82 -4.98
N TRP A 190 7.28 -24.83 -4.59
CA TRP A 190 7.35 -23.50 -5.16
C TRP A 190 7.95 -22.49 -4.19
N THR A 191 8.84 -21.66 -4.72
CA THR A 191 9.36 -20.49 -4.01
C THR A 191 9.05 -19.23 -4.80
N ARG A 192 8.84 -18.12 -4.11
CA ARG A 192 8.55 -16.83 -4.72
C ARG A 192 9.79 -15.94 -4.70
N ASP A 193 10.03 -15.23 -5.80
CA ASP A 193 11.09 -14.23 -5.95
C ASP A 193 10.48 -12.99 -6.63
N GLY A 194 10.08 -12.00 -5.83
CA GLY A 194 9.32 -10.86 -6.32
C GLY A 194 7.96 -11.27 -6.89
N ASP A 195 7.74 -11.00 -8.19
CA ASP A 195 6.54 -11.44 -8.91
C ASP A 195 6.74 -12.79 -9.65
N ASP A 196 7.95 -13.34 -9.62
CA ASP A 196 8.26 -14.61 -10.25
C ASP A 196 8.13 -15.78 -9.26
N VAL A 197 7.89 -16.96 -9.81
CA VAL A 197 7.84 -18.23 -9.07
C VAL A 197 8.95 -19.14 -9.59
N ARG A 198 9.62 -19.86 -8.71
CA ARG A 198 10.66 -20.83 -9.02
C ARG A 198 10.24 -22.22 -8.55
N MET A 199 10.61 -23.25 -9.32
CA MET A 199 10.42 -24.63 -8.95
C MET A 199 11.53 -25.52 -9.53
N ALA A 200 11.80 -26.63 -8.88
CA ALA A 200 12.57 -27.71 -9.45
C ALA A 200 11.63 -28.65 -10.23
N VAL A 201 12.10 -29.12 -11.38
CA VAL A 201 11.39 -30.08 -12.23
C VAL A 201 12.27 -31.30 -12.41
N PRO A 202 11.95 -32.41 -11.74
CA PRO A 202 12.63 -33.67 -11.98
C PRO A 202 12.27 -34.19 -13.37
N ILE A 203 13.27 -34.59 -14.13
CA ILE A 203 13.11 -35.25 -15.44
C ILE A 203 13.97 -36.52 -15.49
N SER A 204 13.56 -37.48 -16.28
CA SER A 204 14.34 -38.68 -16.53
C SER A 204 15.56 -38.41 -17.45
N LEU A 205 16.54 -39.31 -17.42
CA LEU A 205 17.75 -39.18 -18.23
C LEU A 205 17.45 -39.17 -19.75
N ASP A 206 16.53 -40.04 -20.17
CA ASP A 206 16.11 -40.10 -21.60
C ASP A 206 15.44 -38.78 -22.03
N THR A 207 14.58 -38.21 -21.22
CA THR A 207 13.99 -36.89 -21.49
C THR A 207 15.04 -35.79 -21.56
N ALA A 208 16.08 -35.86 -20.72
CA ALA A 208 17.18 -34.87 -20.76
C ALA A 208 17.98 -34.98 -22.05
N VAL A 209 18.28 -36.20 -22.50
CA VAL A 209 19.11 -36.47 -23.66
C VAL A 209 18.35 -36.26 -24.96
N LEU A 210 17.17 -36.83 -25.08
CA LEU A 210 16.38 -36.89 -26.32
C LEU A 210 15.37 -35.75 -26.46
N GLY A 211 15.18 -34.96 -25.41
CA GLY A 211 14.10 -34.02 -25.32
C GLY A 211 12.76 -34.70 -25.06
N GLY A 212 11.73 -33.90 -24.79
CA GLY A 212 10.40 -34.45 -24.52
C GLY A 212 9.44 -33.42 -23.97
N THR A 213 8.32 -33.93 -23.44
CA THR A 213 7.31 -33.11 -22.80
C THR A 213 7.00 -33.69 -21.42
N VAL A 214 7.13 -32.88 -20.40
CA VAL A 214 6.89 -33.25 -19.01
C VAL A 214 5.69 -32.48 -18.47
N SER A 215 4.76 -33.19 -17.81
CA SER A 215 3.63 -32.56 -17.13
C SER A 215 4.11 -31.99 -15.80
N VAL A 216 3.91 -30.71 -15.57
CA VAL A 216 4.33 -30.01 -14.37
C VAL A 216 3.14 -29.30 -13.70
N GLU A 217 3.05 -29.42 -12.37
CA GLU A 217 2.09 -28.66 -11.59
C GLU A 217 2.61 -27.24 -11.38
N THR A 218 1.75 -26.27 -11.60
CA THR A 218 2.04 -24.86 -11.35
C THR A 218 0.93 -24.25 -10.48
N PRO A 219 1.14 -23.08 -9.85
CA PRO A 219 0.06 -22.39 -9.13
C PRO A 219 -1.19 -22.15 -9.96
N ALA A 220 -1.06 -22.07 -11.30
CA ALA A 220 -2.16 -21.86 -12.24
C ALA A 220 -2.76 -23.16 -12.80
N GLY A 221 -2.35 -24.33 -12.28
CA GLY A 221 -2.76 -25.65 -12.75
C GLY A 221 -1.66 -26.40 -13.47
N VAL A 222 -2.02 -27.55 -14.05
CA VAL A 222 -1.09 -28.47 -14.74
C VAL A 222 -0.75 -27.91 -16.13
N LEU A 223 0.53 -27.96 -16.50
CA LEU A 223 1.05 -27.53 -17.79
C LEU A 223 1.98 -28.59 -18.38
N ASN A 224 2.02 -28.68 -19.70
CA ASN A 224 3.01 -29.47 -20.42
C ASN A 224 4.24 -28.60 -20.72
N LEU A 225 5.38 -28.94 -20.11
CA LEU A 225 6.66 -28.28 -20.28
C LEU A 225 7.45 -29.02 -21.35
N LYS A 226 7.81 -28.33 -22.44
CA LYS A 226 8.70 -28.88 -23.47
C LYS A 226 10.14 -28.75 -23.00
N VAL A 227 10.82 -29.87 -22.84
CA VAL A 227 12.23 -29.98 -22.50
C VAL A 227 13.01 -30.10 -23.81
N PRO A 228 13.97 -29.22 -24.10
CA PRO A 228 14.83 -29.34 -25.27
C PRO A 228 15.76 -30.58 -25.16
N GLU A 229 16.12 -31.14 -26.29
CA GLU A 229 17.16 -32.15 -26.39
C GLU A 229 18.52 -31.63 -25.86
N GLY A 230 19.26 -32.47 -25.17
CA GLY A 230 20.54 -32.11 -24.55
C GLY A 230 20.40 -31.20 -23.31
N SER A 231 19.23 -31.16 -22.69
CA SER A 231 19.02 -30.42 -21.43
C SER A 231 19.83 -31.03 -20.31
N ASN A 232 20.38 -30.19 -19.42
CA ASN A 232 21.14 -30.65 -18.26
C ASN A 232 20.59 -30.11 -16.95
N THR A 233 20.95 -30.77 -15.85
CA THR A 233 20.67 -30.28 -14.49
C THR A 233 21.15 -28.83 -14.33
N GLY A 234 20.27 -27.99 -13.76
CA GLY A 234 20.53 -26.56 -13.61
C GLY A 234 20.01 -25.69 -14.76
N ALA A 235 19.66 -26.26 -15.91
CA ALA A 235 19.00 -25.52 -16.98
C ALA A 235 17.68 -24.94 -16.51
N VAL A 236 17.38 -23.69 -16.89
CA VAL A 236 16.17 -22.98 -16.44
C VAL A 236 15.25 -22.69 -17.62
N LEU A 237 14.07 -23.24 -17.58
CA LEU A 237 13.01 -23.01 -18.57
C LEU A 237 12.02 -21.97 -18.05
N ARG A 238 11.78 -20.89 -18.82
CA ARG A 238 10.87 -19.83 -18.44
C ARG A 238 9.47 -20.02 -19.01
N LEU A 239 8.48 -20.15 -18.15
CA LEU A 239 7.06 -20.15 -18.50
C LEU A 239 6.50 -18.73 -18.28
N ARG A 240 6.29 -18.03 -19.38
CA ARG A 240 5.87 -16.63 -19.38
C ARG A 240 4.46 -16.48 -18.79
N GLY A 241 4.27 -15.50 -17.93
CA GLY A 241 2.96 -15.17 -17.34
C GLY A 241 2.41 -16.22 -16.37
N LYS A 242 3.25 -17.13 -15.83
CA LYS A 242 2.84 -18.20 -14.91
C LYS A 242 3.31 -17.97 -13.47
N GLY A 243 3.83 -16.79 -13.16
CA GLY A 243 4.10 -16.31 -11.80
C GLY A 243 2.90 -15.62 -11.17
N VAL A 244 3.15 -14.60 -10.35
CA VAL A 244 2.11 -13.81 -9.67
C VAL A 244 1.19 -13.15 -10.69
N GLN A 245 -0.13 -13.29 -10.51
CA GLN A 245 -1.15 -12.84 -11.47
C GLN A 245 -1.63 -11.40 -11.15
N ARG A 246 -0.73 -10.42 -11.22
CA ARG A 246 -1.13 -9.01 -11.06
C ARG A 246 -1.84 -8.49 -12.32
N SER A 247 -2.84 -7.63 -12.14
CA SER A 247 -3.67 -7.09 -13.25
C SER A 247 -2.86 -6.33 -14.31
N ALA A 248 -1.77 -5.66 -13.92
CA ALA A 248 -0.95 -4.85 -14.84
C ALA A 248 0.10 -5.69 -15.57
N LYS A 249 0.68 -6.70 -14.93
CA LYS A 249 1.74 -7.55 -15.48
C LYS A 249 1.83 -8.82 -14.67
N ALA A 250 1.64 -9.97 -15.29
CA ALA A 250 1.90 -11.26 -14.67
C ALA A 250 3.40 -11.54 -14.61
N GLY A 251 3.86 -12.09 -13.48
CA GLY A 251 5.21 -12.62 -13.32
C GLY A 251 5.42 -13.90 -14.13
N HIS A 252 6.60 -14.47 -14.05
CA HIS A 252 6.97 -15.69 -14.77
C HIS A 252 7.17 -16.85 -13.79
N LEU A 253 7.12 -18.08 -14.30
CA LEU A 253 7.57 -19.25 -13.58
C LEU A 253 8.86 -19.75 -14.21
N TYR A 254 9.86 -19.99 -13.37
CA TYR A 254 11.16 -20.54 -13.74
C TYR A 254 11.27 -21.98 -13.26
N ALA A 255 11.28 -22.91 -14.20
CA ALA A 255 11.40 -24.33 -13.98
C ALA A 255 12.88 -24.72 -14.12
N ARG A 256 13.55 -25.04 -13.02
CA ARG A 256 14.93 -25.51 -13.00
C ARG A 256 14.92 -27.02 -13.19
N ILE A 257 15.57 -27.50 -14.23
CA ILE A 257 15.69 -28.93 -14.55
C ILE A 257 16.60 -29.63 -13.53
N GLU A 258 16.15 -30.79 -13.06
CA GLU A 258 16.92 -31.72 -12.23
C GLU A 258 16.78 -33.12 -12.83
N ILE A 259 17.90 -33.66 -13.33
CA ILE A 259 17.91 -35.04 -13.87
C ILE A 259 17.88 -36.00 -12.70
N VAL A 260 16.91 -36.91 -12.72
CA VAL A 260 16.73 -37.95 -11.73
C VAL A 260 16.76 -39.29 -12.44
N LEU A 261 17.49 -40.24 -11.87
CA LEU A 261 17.50 -41.61 -12.36
C LEU A 261 16.33 -42.37 -11.66
N ASP A 262 15.40 -42.89 -12.46
CA ASP A 262 14.23 -43.62 -11.95
C ASP A 262 14.65 -44.87 -11.21
N ASP A 263 15.59 -45.66 -11.79
CA ASP A 263 16.23 -46.81 -11.14
C ASP A 263 17.75 -46.75 -11.38
N PRO A 264 18.52 -46.21 -10.41
CA PRO A 264 20.00 -46.17 -10.54
C PRO A 264 20.66 -47.56 -10.54
N LYS A 265 19.94 -48.62 -10.24
CA LYS A 265 20.44 -50.01 -10.18
C LYS A 265 20.05 -50.81 -11.42
N ALA A 266 19.27 -50.27 -12.33
CA ALA A 266 18.88 -50.92 -13.56
C ALA A 266 20.12 -51.41 -14.35
N GLU A 267 20.09 -52.65 -14.79
CA GLU A 267 21.21 -53.31 -15.44
C GLU A 267 21.64 -52.58 -16.69
N ASN A 268 20.70 -52.22 -17.57
CA ASN A 268 20.95 -51.47 -18.79
C ASN A 268 21.62 -50.09 -18.53
N LEU A 269 21.27 -49.43 -17.44
CA LEU A 269 21.90 -48.14 -17.08
C LEU A 269 23.31 -48.33 -16.56
N ARG A 270 23.55 -49.40 -15.82
CA ARG A 270 24.89 -49.77 -15.33
C ARG A 270 25.82 -50.14 -16.47
N ASP A 271 25.36 -50.96 -17.45
CA ASP A 271 26.09 -51.32 -18.62
C ASP A 271 26.46 -50.10 -19.45
N PHE A 272 25.51 -49.24 -19.72
CA PHE A 272 25.77 -47.96 -20.42
C PHE A 272 26.81 -47.10 -19.68
N ALA A 273 26.71 -46.97 -18.37
CA ALA A 273 27.66 -46.22 -17.57
C ALA A 273 29.06 -46.83 -17.58
N ALA A 274 29.17 -48.16 -17.64
CA ALA A 274 30.44 -48.89 -17.78
C ALA A 274 31.09 -48.64 -19.13
N GLU A 275 30.30 -48.65 -20.23
CA GLU A 275 30.78 -48.32 -21.57
C GLU A 275 31.29 -46.89 -21.65
N LEU A 276 30.57 -45.91 -21.09
CA LEU A 276 31.02 -44.51 -21.05
C LEU A 276 32.36 -44.36 -20.35
N ARG A 277 32.53 -45.03 -19.20
CA ARG A 277 33.80 -45.01 -18.45
C ARG A 277 34.98 -45.60 -19.25
N GLN A 278 34.73 -46.67 -19.99
CA GLN A 278 35.78 -47.24 -20.86
C GLN A 278 36.20 -46.26 -21.95
N ARG A 279 35.25 -45.62 -22.65
CA ARG A 279 35.54 -44.63 -23.70
C ARG A 279 36.30 -43.40 -23.21
N GLU A 280 36.13 -43.01 -21.93
CA GLU A 280 36.92 -41.92 -21.35
C GLU A 280 38.36 -42.31 -21.02
N ASN A 281 38.58 -43.55 -20.61
CA ASN A 281 39.91 -44.07 -20.30
C ASN A 281 40.76 -44.35 -21.58
N ASP A 282 40.10 -44.50 -22.72
CA ASP A 282 40.75 -44.74 -24.02
C ASP A 282 41.14 -43.44 -24.77
N LYS A 283 40.86 -42.26 -24.17
CA LYS A 283 41.26 -40.93 -24.69
C LYS A 283 42.43 -40.35 -23.94
#